data_3423b11720e6aabec22ad3aa709aca88
#
_entry.id   3423b11720e6aabec22ad3aa709aca88
#
_cell.length_a   1.000
_cell.length_b   1.000
_cell.length_c   1.000
_cell.angle_alpha   90.00
_cell.angle_beta   90.00
_cell.angle_gamma   90.00
#
_symmetry.space_group_name_H-M   'P 1'
#
loop_
_entity.id
_entity.type
_entity.pdbx_description
1 polymer ?
#
loop_
_entity_poly.entity_id
_entity_poly.type
_entity_poly.pdbx_seq_one_letter_code
_entity_poly.pdbx_strand_id
1 'polypeptide(L)'
;MIMIFTVGNLMAQRFKVTGMLRNGATEELLSGAEITMKNFAYSALSDESGRFFIDSVFSNNYVLNIKMNGFQSYQAQIQVSDNLNLGLITLFPIGYEDESGAALQKTIRATNIAELFSKRPNFIGGNSIYGIPPEPKQLQGNFYLDTKWNKASILLYKNEELIEGYFVRYNINSNNLELRSENSDDATTIPGLRVRNMVWIDSEHGVPRYFVNGMDFKDEGSPIAGFFEVLVDGKMPLVRRTIASIKESNYNQALMVGERDDRVVKRFVYYYIEGKNVIEIPSNKKKIFPIFGDSQTEMEAFADANDLNLKEPSSLFSLFTQYNSNYEGFDALLPKLIENQP
;
A
#
# COMPACT_ATOMS: atom_id res chain seq x y z
N MET A 1 -22.01 50.01 -30.59
CA MET A 1 -21.94 48.55 -30.36
C MET A 1 -21.42 48.34 -28.95
N ILE A 2 -22.34 48.14 -27.97
CA ILE A 2 -22.01 47.98 -26.56
C ILE A 2 -21.73 46.52 -26.31
N MET A 3 -20.48 46.20 -25.93
CA MET A 3 -20.04 44.88 -25.61
C MET A 3 -20.32 44.59 -24.11
N ILE A 4 -21.37 43.82 -23.84
CA ILE A 4 -21.74 43.42 -22.47
C ILE A 4 -20.81 42.24 -22.09
N PHE A 5 -19.85 42.52 -21.21
CA PHE A 5 -19.07 41.47 -20.52
C PHE A 5 -19.96 40.82 -19.45
N THR A 6 -20.44 39.65 -19.67
CA THR A 6 -21.02 38.79 -18.64
C THR A 6 -19.89 38.25 -17.78
N VAL A 7 -19.71 38.83 -16.59
CA VAL A 7 -18.88 38.25 -15.53
C VAL A 7 -19.58 37.00 -15.03
N GLY A 8 -19.15 35.83 -15.50
CA GLY A 8 -19.57 34.56 -14.96
C GLY A 8 -19.11 34.47 -13.49
N ASN A 9 -20.04 34.44 -12.55
CA ASN A 9 -19.75 34.10 -11.15
C ASN A 9 -19.21 32.68 -11.11
N LEU A 10 -17.90 32.50 -10.94
CA LEU A 10 -17.30 31.23 -10.54
C LEU A 10 -17.77 30.95 -9.09
N MET A 11 -18.87 30.24 -8.96
CA MET A 11 -19.31 29.70 -7.68
C MET A 11 -18.27 28.67 -7.25
N ALA A 12 -17.43 29.01 -6.28
CA ALA A 12 -16.49 28.06 -5.69
C ALA A 12 -17.28 26.88 -5.12
N GLN A 13 -17.07 25.70 -5.70
CA GLN A 13 -17.77 24.47 -5.33
C GLN A 13 -17.40 24.10 -3.89
N ARG A 14 -18.41 23.79 -3.07
CA ARG A 14 -18.26 23.43 -1.67
C ARG A 14 -18.67 21.99 -1.47
N PHE A 15 -17.91 21.29 -0.64
CA PHE A 15 -18.05 19.87 -0.39
C PHE A 15 -18.27 19.56 1.08
N LYS A 16 -18.68 18.33 1.35
CA LYS A 16 -18.89 17.80 2.69
C LYS A 16 -17.82 16.75 2.99
N VAL A 17 -17.21 16.83 4.17
CA VAL A 17 -16.30 15.79 4.70
C VAL A 17 -17.00 15.10 5.87
N THR A 18 -17.06 13.77 5.83
CA THR A 18 -17.73 12.94 6.84
C THR A 18 -16.83 11.82 7.31
N GLY A 19 -17.10 11.29 8.49
CA GLY A 19 -16.41 10.11 9.03
C GLY A 19 -17.05 9.66 10.33
N MET A 20 -16.51 8.58 10.90
CA MET A 20 -16.95 8.00 12.16
C MET A 20 -15.73 7.64 13.00
N LEU A 21 -15.82 7.83 14.32
CA LEU A 21 -14.74 7.59 15.26
C LEU A 21 -15.07 6.44 16.20
N ARG A 22 -14.10 5.56 16.46
CA ARG A 22 -14.20 4.53 17.47
C ARG A 22 -12.94 4.43 18.34
N ASN A 23 -13.12 3.89 19.53
CA ASN A 23 -12.05 3.51 20.43
C ASN A 23 -11.36 2.22 19.94
N GLY A 24 -10.06 2.24 19.75
CA GLY A 24 -9.30 1.09 19.30
C GLY A 24 -9.12 0.00 20.36
N ALA A 25 -9.35 0.32 21.64
CA ALA A 25 -9.26 -0.65 22.72
C ALA A 25 -10.61 -1.34 23.02
N THR A 26 -11.72 -0.61 22.95
CA THR A 26 -13.05 -1.14 23.35
C THR A 26 -14.01 -1.31 22.19
N GLU A 27 -13.64 -0.82 20.98
CA GLU A 27 -14.49 -0.75 19.79
C GLU A 27 -15.74 0.15 19.92
N GLU A 28 -15.91 0.84 21.03
CA GLU A 28 -17.00 1.77 21.26
C GLU A 28 -16.87 3.03 20.39
N LEU A 29 -17.99 3.60 20.01
CA LEU A 29 -18.05 4.83 19.23
C LEU A 29 -17.68 6.03 20.11
N LEU A 30 -16.91 6.98 19.57
CA LEU A 30 -16.37 8.10 20.32
C LEU A 30 -17.13 9.37 20.04
N SER A 31 -17.82 9.89 21.06
CA SER A 31 -18.54 11.16 21.05
C SER A 31 -17.69 12.29 21.64
N GLY A 32 -17.81 13.50 21.10
CA GLY A 32 -17.15 14.71 21.63
C GLY A 32 -15.68 14.86 21.23
N ALA A 33 -15.17 14.06 20.29
CA ALA A 33 -13.86 14.30 19.71
C ALA A 33 -13.88 15.56 18.84
N GLU A 34 -12.85 16.38 18.93
CA GLU A 34 -12.67 17.60 18.12
C GLU A 34 -11.97 17.27 16.81
N ILE A 35 -12.63 17.57 15.69
CA ILE A 35 -12.11 17.40 14.32
C ILE A 35 -11.84 18.79 13.75
N THR A 36 -10.61 19.05 13.30
CA THR A 36 -10.22 20.35 12.74
C THR A 36 -9.45 20.22 11.44
N MET A 37 -9.61 21.21 10.56
CA MET A 37 -8.84 21.36 9.33
C MET A 37 -8.46 22.83 9.13
N LYS A 38 -7.38 23.12 8.38
CA LYS A 38 -6.94 24.44 7.98
C LYS A 38 -6.88 25.44 9.17
N ASN A 39 -6.05 25.14 10.18
CA ASN A 39 -5.88 26.01 11.35
C ASN A 39 -7.23 26.42 11.99
N PHE A 40 -8.11 25.45 12.24
CA PHE A 40 -9.45 25.65 12.83
C PHE A 40 -10.46 26.40 11.95
N ALA A 41 -10.16 26.72 10.69
CA ALA A 41 -11.14 27.33 9.79
C ALA A 41 -12.33 26.40 9.48
N TYR A 42 -12.12 25.10 9.64
CA TYR A 42 -13.17 24.06 9.58
C TYR A 42 -13.06 23.22 10.83
N SER A 43 -14.15 23.06 11.55
CA SER A 43 -14.21 22.25 12.76
C SER A 43 -15.54 21.53 12.90
N ALA A 44 -15.54 20.40 13.58
CA ALA A 44 -16.72 19.65 13.98
C ALA A 44 -16.43 18.90 15.28
N LEU A 45 -17.48 18.44 15.95
CA LEU A 45 -17.40 17.47 17.03
C LEU A 45 -18.08 16.18 16.59
N SER A 46 -17.58 15.04 17.03
CA SER A 46 -18.26 13.76 16.81
C SER A 46 -19.52 13.69 17.70
N ASP A 47 -20.62 13.17 17.14
CA ASP A 47 -21.88 12.98 17.82
C ASP A 47 -21.88 11.71 18.69
N GLU A 48 -23.04 11.41 19.34
CA GLU A 48 -23.21 10.21 20.18
C GLU A 48 -23.02 8.89 19.43
N SER A 49 -23.16 8.91 18.10
CA SER A 49 -22.89 7.78 17.20
C SER A 49 -21.47 7.78 16.65
N GLY A 50 -20.57 8.60 17.23
CA GLY A 50 -19.20 8.76 16.78
C GLY A 50 -19.05 9.42 15.40
N ARG A 51 -20.13 9.89 14.79
CA ARG A 51 -20.11 10.50 13.45
C ARG A 51 -19.75 11.95 13.53
N PHE A 52 -19.03 12.43 12.53
CA PHE A 52 -18.78 13.86 12.33
C PHE A 52 -19.01 14.24 10.88
N PHE A 53 -19.31 15.51 10.67
CA PHE A 53 -19.38 16.11 9.34
C PHE A 53 -18.90 17.54 9.36
N ILE A 54 -18.21 17.94 8.32
CA ILE A 54 -17.76 19.31 8.08
C ILE A 54 -18.33 19.74 6.74
N ASP A 55 -19.21 20.73 6.77
CA ASP A 55 -19.86 21.26 5.57
C ASP A 55 -19.11 22.43 4.96
N SER A 56 -19.43 22.74 3.72
CA SER A 56 -18.95 23.93 3.00
C SER A 56 -17.42 24.02 2.85
N VAL A 57 -16.75 22.87 2.71
CA VAL A 57 -15.31 22.78 2.51
C VAL A 57 -14.98 23.08 1.04
N PHE A 58 -14.04 23.96 0.78
CA PHE A 58 -13.57 24.23 -0.57
C PHE A 58 -12.65 23.10 -1.07
N SER A 59 -12.60 22.93 -2.39
CA SER A 59 -11.65 22.00 -3.01
C SER A 59 -10.20 22.41 -2.70
N ASN A 60 -9.48 21.57 -1.97
CA ASN A 60 -8.06 21.74 -1.63
C ASN A 60 -7.49 20.51 -0.94
N ASN A 61 -6.19 20.52 -0.69
CA ASN A 61 -5.51 19.59 0.22
C ASN A 61 -5.54 20.17 1.65
N TYR A 62 -5.95 19.34 2.60
CA TYR A 62 -6.06 19.72 4.01
C TYR A 62 -5.32 18.74 4.90
N VAL A 63 -4.87 19.25 6.04
CA VAL A 63 -4.44 18.41 7.17
C VAL A 63 -5.63 18.31 8.12
N LEU A 64 -6.20 17.12 8.23
CA LEU A 64 -7.22 16.77 9.19
C LEU A 64 -6.54 16.42 10.52
N ASN A 65 -6.97 17.06 11.60
CA ASN A 65 -6.53 16.73 12.95
C ASN A 65 -7.74 16.32 13.76
N ILE A 66 -7.61 15.21 14.50
CA ILE A 66 -8.62 14.74 15.44
C ILE A 66 -8.00 14.63 16.81
N LYS A 67 -8.63 15.26 17.80
CA LYS A 67 -8.19 15.26 19.19
C LYS A 67 -9.34 14.85 20.10
N MET A 68 -9.03 14.06 21.09
CA MET A 68 -9.95 13.69 22.16
C MET A 68 -9.16 13.50 23.45
N ASN A 69 -9.72 13.97 24.56
CA ASN A 69 -9.05 13.82 25.86
C ASN A 69 -8.87 12.33 26.21
N GLY A 70 -7.68 11.95 26.65
CA GLY A 70 -7.35 10.58 26.96
C GLY A 70 -6.96 9.70 25.77
N PHE A 71 -7.01 10.23 24.53
CA PHE A 71 -6.65 9.54 23.32
C PHE A 71 -5.43 10.14 22.64
N GLN A 72 -4.75 9.33 21.84
CA GLN A 72 -3.67 9.79 20.98
C GLN A 72 -4.27 10.64 19.85
N SER A 73 -3.65 11.78 19.56
CA SER A 73 -4.10 12.64 18.45
C SER A 73 -3.91 11.93 17.11
N TYR A 74 -4.92 12.08 16.25
CA TYR A 74 -4.88 11.57 14.88
C TYR A 74 -4.67 12.72 13.92
N GLN A 75 -3.78 12.50 12.93
CA GLN A 75 -3.53 13.47 11.86
C GLN A 75 -3.48 12.75 10.51
N ALA A 76 -4.16 13.31 9.51
CA ALA A 76 -4.14 12.79 8.15
C ALA A 76 -4.16 13.93 7.12
N GLN A 77 -3.48 13.74 6.00
CA GLN A 77 -3.67 14.60 4.84
C GLN A 77 -4.83 14.07 4.02
N ILE A 78 -5.74 14.94 3.64
CA ILE A 78 -6.90 14.63 2.82
C ILE A 78 -7.00 15.59 1.64
N GLN A 79 -7.39 15.09 0.49
CA GLN A 79 -7.73 15.88 -0.68
C GLN A 79 -9.25 15.96 -0.81
N VAL A 80 -9.78 17.16 -0.80
CA VAL A 80 -11.21 17.42 -0.99
C VAL A 80 -11.41 17.95 -2.39
N SER A 81 -11.93 17.13 -3.28
CA SER A 81 -12.31 17.46 -4.67
C SER A 81 -13.80 17.23 -4.93
N ASP A 82 -14.45 16.49 -4.05
CA ASP A 82 -15.88 16.20 -4.00
C ASP A 82 -16.32 15.91 -2.55
N ASN A 83 -17.54 15.39 -2.35
CA ASN A 83 -17.99 14.94 -1.03
C ASN A 83 -17.17 13.74 -0.57
N LEU A 84 -16.41 13.90 0.51
CA LEU A 84 -15.45 12.93 1.00
C LEU A 84 -15.98 12.21 2.24
N ASN A 85 -16.04 10.87 2.17
CA ASN A 85 -16.31 10.02 3.32
C ASN A 85 -15.01 9.31 3.74
N LEU A 86 -14.52 9.65 4.94
CA LEU A 86 -13.29 9.10 5.52
C LEU A 86 -13.49 7.71 6.16
N GLY A 87 -14.74 7.22 6.20
CA GLY A 87 -15.05 5.94 6.81
C GLY A 87 -14.86 5.94 8.33
N LEU A 88 -14.48 4.77 8.86
CA LEU A 88 -14.25 4.55 10.29
C LEU A 88 -12.79 4.85 10.64
N ILE A 89 -12.58 5.81 11.52
CA ILE A 89 -11.27 6.20 12.05
C ILE A 89 -11.18 5.70 13.49
N THR A 90 -10.11 5.01 13.81
CA THR A 90 -9.86 4.43 15.14
C THR A 90 -8.88 5.30 15.92
N LEU A 91 -9.27 5.75 17.11
CA LEU A 91 -8.40 6.42 18.08
C LEU A 91 -8.00 5.46 19.18
N PHE A 92 -6.76 5.54 19.64
CA PHE A 92 -6.26 4.70 20.72
C PHE A 92 -6.05 5.53 22.00
N PRO A 93 -6.39 4.99 23.19
CA PRO A 93 -6.07 5.64 24.45
C PRO A 93 -4.57 5.94 24.58
N ILE A 94 -4.23 6.99 25.31
CA ILE A 94 -2.83 7.30 25.63
C ILE A 94 -2.26 6.16 26.49
N GLY A 95 -1.12 5.60 26.07
CA GLY A 95 -0.49 4.47 26.76
C GLY A 95 -1.08 3.09 26.44
N TYR A 96 -2.03 3.01 25.51
CA TYR A 96 -2.53 1.73 25.01
C TYR A 96 -1.43 1.03 24.18
N GLU A 97 -0.99 -0.12 24.67
CA GLU A 97 -0.07 -1.02 23.97
C GLU A 97 -0.84 -2.28 23.60
N ASP A 98 -1.20 -2.41 22.33
CA ASP A 98 -1.74 -3.65 21.78
C ASP A 98 -0.60 -4.43 21.13
N GLU A 99 -0.39 -5.66 21.58
CA GLU A 99 0.68 -6.53 21.05
C GLU A 99 0.48 -6.91 19.59
N SER A 100 -0.72 -6.73 19.02
CA SER A 100 -1.04 -7.25 17.67
C SER A 100 -1.48 -6.25 16.61
N GLY A 101 -1.98 -5.07 16.95
CA GLY A 101 -2.63 -4.21 15.95
C GLY A 101 -2.33 -2.71 16.02
N ALA A 102 -2.19 -2.14 17.20
CA ALA A 102 -2.05 -0.69 17.36
C ALA A 102 -0.68 -0.15 16.90
N ALA A 103 0.39 -0.91 17.15
CA ALA A 103 1.72 -0.57 16.65
C ALA A 103 1.74 -0.53 15.12
N LEU A 104 1.01 -1.44 14.49
CA LEU A 104 0.85 -1.55 13.06
C LEU A 104 0.13 -0.34 12.44
N GLN A 105 -1.00 0.09 13.03
CA GLN A 105 -1.72 1.27 12.56
C GLN A 105 -0.91 2.55 12.72
N LYS A 106 -0.11 2.68 13.80
CA LYS A 106 0.84 3.79 13.98
C LYS A 106 1.91 3.79 12.90
N THR A 107 2.46 2.64 12.57
CA THR A 107 3.54 2.50 11.59
C THR A 107 3.06 2.77 10.18
N ILE A 108 1.86 2.29 9.80
CA ILE A 108 1.23 2.57 8.52
C ILE A 108 0.97 4.07 8.37
N ARG A 109 0.48 4.75 9.40
CA ARG A 109 0.28 6.20 9.41
C ARG A 109 1.59 6.96 9.26
N ALA A 110 2.64 6.54 9.97
CA ALA A 110 3.97 7.14 9.87
C ALA A 110 4.58 6.95 8.47
N THR A 111 4.41 5.79 7.86
CA THR A 111 4.91 5.51 6.51
C THR A 111 4.19 6.35 5.46
N ASN A 112 2.85 6.45 5.53
CA ASN A 112 2.08 7.31 4.63
C ASN A 112 2.40 8.79 4.82
N ILE A 113 2.66 9.23 6.05
CA ILE A 113 3.09 10.61 6.35
C ILE A 113 4.51 10.86 5.83
N ALA A 114 5.45 9.92 6.01
CA ALA A 114 6.81 10.07 5.52
C ALA A 114 6.88 10.13 3.98
N GLU A 115 6.04 9.36 3.28
CA GLU A 115 5.93 9.41 1.82
C GLU A 115 5.32 10.72 1.32
N LEU A 116 4.40 11.32 2.09
CA LEU A 116 3.83 12.65 1.84
C LEU A 116 4.83 13.79 2.12
N PHE A 117 5.67 13.65 3.14
CA PHE A 117 6.74 14.62 3.42
C PHE A 117 7.92 14.52 2.46
N SER A 118 8.12 13.41 1.78
CA SER A 118 9.15 13.28 0.73
C SER A 118 8.80 14.04 -0.55
N LYS A 119 7.53 14.36 -0.76
CA LYS A 119 7.11 15.32 -1.79
C LYS A 119 7.37 16.72 -1.29
N ARG A 120 8.61 17.19 -1.41
CA ARG A 120 8.95 18.60 -1.18
C ARG A 120 8.03 19.45 -2.06
N PRO A 121 7.27 20.43 -1.50
CA PRO A 121 6.65 21.43 -2.35
C PRO A 121 7.79 22.09 -3.11
N ASN A 122 7.75 22.06 -4.44
CA ASN A 122 8.63 22.88 -5.26
C ASN A 122 8.34 24.33 -4.93
N PHE A 123 9.13 24.92 -4.05
CA PHE A 123 9.18 26.38 -3.91
C PHE A 123 9.79 26.90 -5.21
N ILE A 124 8.93 27.29 -6.12
CA ILE A 124 9.32 28.07 -7.28
C ILE A 124 9.65 29.47 -6.80
N GLY A 125 10.88 29.66 -6.36
CA GLY A 125 11.52 30.94 -6.18
C GLY A 125 12.62 31.07 -7.22
N GLY A 126 12.28 31.44 -8.43
CA GLY A 126 13.24 31.72 -9.49
C GLY A 126 12.63 32.67 -10.49
N ASN A 127 13.35 33.75 -10.80
CA ASN A 127 13.01 34.82 -11.73
C ASN A 127 12.24 34.32 -12.95
N SER A 128 11.05 34.88 -13.15
CA SER A 128 10.24 34.72 -14.35
C SER A 128 10.97 35.34 -15.55
N ILE A 129 11.72 34.54 -16.26
CA ILE A 129 12.04 34.84 -17.64
C ILE A 129 10.77 34.47 -18.41
N TYR A 130 10.23 35.44 -19.16
CA TYR A 130 9.10 35.24 -20.06
C TYR A 130 9.44 34.13 -21.06
N GLY A 131 9.09 32.91 -20.73
CA GLY A 131 9.20 31.71 -21.54
C GLY A 131 7.82 31.06 -21.63
N ILE A 132 7.52 30.46 -22.73
CA ILE A 132 6.35 29.60 -22.95
C ILE A 132 6.22 28.70 -21.72
N PRO A 133 5.05 28.70 -21.02
CA PRO A 133 4.88 27.84 -19.85
C PRO A 133 5.19 26.39 -20.30
N PRO A 134 6.02 25.66 -19.54
CA PRO A 134 6.31 24.27 -19.88
C PRO A 134 5.00 23.50 -19.94
N GLU A 135 4.84 22.67 -20.97
CA GLU A 135 3.70 21.76 -21.04
C GLU A 135 3.58 20.98 -19.74
N PRO A 136 2.34 20.79 -19.22
CA PRO A 136 2.15 20.07 -17.97
C PRO A 136 2.75 18.67 -18.10
N LYS A 137 3.65 18.31 -17.17
CA LYS A 137 4.25 16.97 -17.11
C LYS A 137 3.15 15.95 -16.91
N GLN A 138 3.18 14.89 -17.69
CA GLN A 138 2.28 13.76 -17.53
C GLN A 138 2.97 12.64 -16.75
N LEU A 139 2.18 11.87 -16.00
CA LEU A 139 2.66 10.67 -15.34
C LEU A 139 2.42 9.47 -16.26
N GLN A 140 3.49 8.90 -16.79
CA GLN A 140 3.42 7.68 -17.62
C GLN A 140 3.42 6.43 -16.77
N GLY A 141 2.59 5.43 -17.14
CA GLY A 141 2.45 4.17 -16.41
C GLY A 141 1.36 4.22 -15.34
N ASN A 142 1.34 3.20 -14.49
CA ASN A 142 0.34 3.05 -13.43
C ASN A 142 0.92 2.30 -12.24
N PHE A 143 0.23 2.38 -11.10
CA PHE A 143 0.63 1.75 -9.84
C PHE A 143 0.00 0.37 -9.60
N TYR A 144 -0.71 -0.21 -10.54
CA TYR A 144 -1.25 -1.55 -10.36
C TYR A 144 -0.14 -2.61 -10.42
N LEU A 145 -0.20 -3.61 -9.54
CA LEU A 145 0.70 -4.76 -9.58
C LEU A 145 0.60 -5.47 -10.93
N ASP A 146 -0.64 -5.66 -11.39
CA ASP A 146 -1.02 -6.08 -12.72
C ASP A 146 -2.12 -5.15 -13.24
N THR A 147 -2.05 -4.76 -14.50
CA THR A 147 -3.07 -3.92 -15.14
C THR A 147 -4.32 -4.69 -15.52
N LYS A 148 -4.20 -6.01 -15.65
CA LYS A 148 -5.29 -6.90 -15.98
C LYS A 148 -6.11 -7.22 -14.74
N TRP A 149 -7.36 -7.56 -14.98
CA TRP A 149 -8.24 -8.10 -13.96
C TRP A 149 -8.01 -9.60 -13.83
N ASN A 150 -7.65 -10.04 -12.64
CA ASN A 150 -7.33 -11.43 -12.34
C ASN A 150 -8.42 -12.04 -11.45
N LYS A 151 -8.94 -13.22 -11.79
CA LYS A 151 -9.90 -13.93 -10.95
C LYS A 151 -9.22 -14.34 -9.65
N ALA A 152 -9.84 -14.03 -8.51
CA ALA A 152 -9.20 -14.17 -7.21
C ALA A 152 -10.09 -14.76 -6.13
N SER A 153 -9.43 -15.38 -5.15
CA SER A 153 -9.97 -15.71 -3.82
C SER A 153 -9.21 -14.90 -2.78
N ILE A 154 -9.92 -14.26 -1.87
CA ILE A 154 -9.38 -13.31 -0.89
C ILE A 154 -9.83 -13.73 0.50
N LEU A 155 -8.88 -13.90 1.43
CA LEU A 155 -9.15 -14.15 2.85
C LEU A 155 -9.02 -12.83 3.63
N LEU A 156 -10.05 -12.46 4.36
CA LEU A 156 -10.03 -11.27 5.22
C LEU A 156 -9.50 -11.60 6.62
N TYR A 157 -8.88 -10.62 7.30
CA TYR A 157 -8.54 -10.75 8.72
C TYR A 157 -9.78 -10.90 9.60
N LYS A 158 -10.83 -10.12 9.26
CA LYS A 158 -12.08 -10.16 10.05
C LYS A 158 -12.82 -11.46 9.80
N ASN A 159 -13.00 -12.25 10.87
CA ASN A 159 -13.73 -13.52 10.87
C ASN A 159 -13.17 -14.58 9.91
N GLU A 160 -12.00 -14.37 9.35
CA GLU A 160 -11.42 -15.24 8.30
C GLU A 160 -12.41 -15.48 7.14
N GLU A 161 -13.14 -14.43 6.77
CA GLU A 161 -14.14 -14.47 5.71
C GLU A 161 -13.44 -14.62 4.35
N LEU A 162 -13.87 -15.63 3.58
CA LEU A 162 -13.38 -15.89 2.24
C LEU A 162 -14.30 -15.23 1.21
N ILE A 163 -13.72 -14.40 0.34
CA ILE A 163 -14.39 -13.76 -0.79
C ILE A 163 -13.90 -14.41 -2.07
N GLU A 164 -14.80 -14.98 -2.87
CA GLU A 164 -14.48 -15.69 -4.10
C GLU A 164 -15.32 -15.19 -5.29
N GLY A 165 -14.84 -15.51 -6.51
CA GLY A 165 -15.59 -15.23 -7.74
C GLY A 165 -15.48 -13.80 -8.25
N TYR A 166 -14.60 -12.98 -7.68
CA TYR A 166 -14.35 -11.63 -8.13
C TYR A 166 -13.09 -11.53 -8.98
N PHE A 167 -13.09 -10.56 -9.88
CA PHE A 167 -11.90 -10.12 -10.59
C PHE A 167 -11.25 -8.98 -9.82
N VAL A 168 -9.94 -9.04 -9.65
CA VAL A 168 -9.19 -8.17 -8.76
C VAL A 168 -8.04 -7.48 -9.49
N ARG A 169 -7.79 -6.23 -9.11
CA ARG A 169 -6.52 -5.51 -9.36
C ARG A 169 -6.01 -4.94 -8.05
N TYR A 170 -4.71 -4.96 -7.84
CA TYR A 170 -4.08 -4.40 -6.65
C TYR A 170 -3.28 -3.15 -7.02
N ASN A 171 -3.62 -2.03 -6.40
CA ASN A 171 -2.87 -0.78 -6.52
C ASN A 171 -1.82 -0.71 -5.40
N ILE A 172 -0.54 -0.78 -5.80
CA ILE A 172 0.60 -0.82 -4.87
C ILE A 172 0.72 0.50 -4.09
N ASN A 173 0.49 1.63 -4.73
CA ASN A 173 0.69 2.95 -4.14
C ASN A 173 -0.36 3.28 -3.06
N SER A 174 -1.62 2.98 -3.33
CA SER A 174 -2.71 3.22 -2.37
C SER A 174 -2.94 2.05 -1.41
N ASN A 175 -2.27 0.90 -1.62
CA ASN A 175 -2.49 -0.35 -0.91
C ASN A 175 -3.98 -0.76 -0.90
N ASN A 176 -4.65 -0.65 -2.05
CA ASN A 176 -6.06 -0.99 -2.21
C ASN A 176 -6.24 -2.07 -3.27
N LEU A 177 -7.18 -2.97 -3.01
CA LEU A 177 -7.68 -3.91 -4.00
C LEU A 177 -8.99 -3.38 -4.59
N GLU A 178 -9.05 -3.37 -5.91
CA GLU A 178 -10.29 -3.12 -6.64
C GLU A 178 -10.89 -4.47 -7.03
N LEU A 179 -12.17 -4.66 -6.74
CA LEU A 179 -12.93 -5.88 -7.01
C LEU A 179 -14.09 -5.56 -7.93
N ARG A 180 -14.29 -6.38 -8.94
CA ARG A 180 -15.51 -6.35 -9.77
C ARG A 180 -16.06 -7.75 -9.97
N SER A 181 -17.37 -7.87 -10.11
CA SER A 181 -17.99 -9.12 -10.54
C SER A 181 -17.83 -9.33 -12.06
N GLU A 182 -18.01 -10.55 -12.52
CA GLU A 182 -17.88 -10.90 -13.94
C GLU A 182 -18.83 -10.12 -14.86
N ASN A 183 -20.01 -9.78 -14.35
CA ASN A 183 -21.09 -9.16 -15.11
C ASN A 183 -21.29 -7.66 -14.81
N SER A 184 -20.31 -7.01 -14.18
CA SER A 184 -20.40 -5.59 -13.84
C SER A 184 -19.08 -4.89 -14.13
N ASP A 185 -19.18 -3.71 -14.70
CA ASP A 185 -18.03 -2.80 -14.84
C ASP A 185 -17.77 -1.98 -13.57
N ASP A 186 -18.72 -1.99 -12.63
CA ASP A 186 -18.56 -1.29 -11.36
C ASP A 186 -17.57 -2.01 -10.46
N ALA A 187 -16.54 -1.28 -10.03
CA ALA A 187 -15.52 -1.79 -9.13
C ALA A 187 -15.72 -1.26 -7.70
N THR A 188 -15.63 -2.16 -6.74
CA THR A 188 -15.62 -1.82 -5.31
C THR A 188 -14.18 -1.90 -4.80
N THR A 189 -13.81 -1.03 -3.86
CA THR A 189 -12.46 -1.00 -3.31
C THR A 189 -12.42 -1.57 -1.90
N ILE A 190 -11.47 -2.47 -1.64
CA ILE A 190 -11.15 -2.99 -0.31
C ILE A 190 -9.73 -2.53 0.06
N PRO A 191 -9.54 -1.90 1.24
CA PRO A 191 -8.19 -1.62 1.75
C PRO A 191 -7.38 -2.90 1.93
N GLY A 192 -6.12 -2.90 1.45
CA GLY A 192 -5.23 -4.05 1.58
C GLY A 192 -5.02 -4.50 3.03
N LEU A 193 -5.13 -3.58 3.98
CA LEU A 193 -5.05 -3.86 5.43
C LEU A 193 -6.14 -4.80 5.96
N ARG A 194 -7.25 -4.95 5.23
CA ARG A 194 -8.34 -5.87 5.61
C ARG A 194 -8.12 -7.28 5.06
N VAL A 195 -7.23 -7.43 4.10
CA VAL A 195 -6.96 -8.68 3.39
C VAL A 195 -5.76 -9.35 4.03
N ARG A 196 -5.94 -10.58 4.51
CA ARG A 196 -4.87 -11.39 5.09
C ARG A 196 -4.03 -12.05 4.00
N ASN A 197 -4.71 -12.81 3.14
CA ASN A 197 -4.09 -13.54 2.03
C ASN A 197 -4.96 -13.40 0.79
N MET A 198 -4.37 -13.58 -0.38
CA MET A 198 -5.12 -13.73 -1.61
C MET A 198 -4.39 -14.66 -2.58
N VAL A 199 -5.18 -15.31 -3.40
CA VAL A 199 -4.71 -16.07 -4.56
C VAL A 199 -5.43 -15.50 -5.76
N TRP A 200 -4.72 -15.20 -6.82
CA TRP A 200 -5.35 -14.91 -8.09
C TRP A 200 -4.78 -15.76 -9.22
N ILE A 201 -5.57 -16.01 -10.22
CA ILE A 201 -5.13 -16.65 -11.45
C ILE A 201 -4.64 -15.55 -12.38
N ASP A 202 -3.35 -15.57 -12.70
CA ASP A 202 -2.76 -14.67 -13.69
C ASP A 202 -3.49 -14.84 -15.02
N SER A 203 -4.19 -13.79 -15.45
CA SER A 203 -5.06 -13.85 -16.64
C SER A 203 -4.30 -14.01 -17.96
N GLU A 204 -2.99 -13.78 -17.97
CA GLU A 204 -2.12 -13.96 -19.14
C GLU A 204 -1.58 -15.37 -19.27
N HIS A 205 -1.17 -15.97 -18.14
CA HIS A 205 -0.45 -17.24 -18.13
C HIS A 205 -1.29 -18.38 -17.57
N GLY A 206 -2.45 -18.09 -16.95
CA GLY A 206 -3.32 -19.12 -16.36
C GLY A 206 -2.75 -19.79 -15.11
N VAL A 207 -1.75 -19.20 -14.47
CA VAL A 207 -1.07 -19.75 -13.29
C VAL A 207 -1.52 -19.06 -12.01
N PRO A 208 -1.66 -19.79 -10.89
CA PRO A 208 -1.99 -19.19 -9.61
C PRO A 208 -0.79 -18.40 -9.06
N ARG A 209 -1.08 -17.22 -8.51
CA ARG A 209 -0.12 -16.40 -7.77
C ARG A 209 -0.65 -16.18 -6.36
N TYR A 210 0.21 -16.42 -5.39
CA TYR A 210 -0.13 -16.45 -3.97
C TYR A 210 0.44 -15.23 -3.28
N PHE A 211 -0.39 -14.54 -2.46
CA PHE A 211 0.02 -13.31 -1.79
C PHE A 211 -0.33 -13.37 -0.30
N VAL A 212 0.62 -12.97 0.53
CA VAL A 212 0.45 -12.79 1.98
C VAL A 212 0.63 -11.33 2.34
N ASN A 213 -0.11 -10.86 3.33
CA ASN A 213 0.01 -9.48 3.78
C ASN A 213 1.30 -9.29 4.58
N GLY A 214 2.04 -8.23 4.24
CA GLY A 214 3.26 -7.85 4.94
C GLY A 214 3.06 -7.48 6.41
N MET A 215 1.81 -7.21 6.81
CA MET A 215 1.44 -6.93 8.20
C MET A 215 1.67 -8.11 9.14
N ASP A 216 1.65 -9.34 8.65
CA ASP A 216 1.92 -10.53 9.44
C ASP A 216 3.42 -10.72 9.74
N PHE A 217 4.27 -9.90 9.13
CA PHE A 217 5.73 -10.00 9.20
C PHE A 217 6.36 -8.69 9.68
N LYS A 218 7.64 -8.77 10.05
CA LYS A 218 8.43 -7.63 10.52
C LYS A 218 9.74 -7.54 9.74
N ASP A 219 10.11 -6.33 9.36
CA ASP A 219 11.42 -5.96 8.85
C ASP A 219 12.09 -5.05 9.88
N GLU A 220 13.22 -5.49 10.44
CA GLU A 220 13.90 -4.80 11.54
C GLU A 220 12.95 -4.38 12.70
N GLY A 221 11.99 -5.25 13.03
CA GLY A 221 11.01 -5.02 14.08
C GLY A 221 9.77 -4.22 13.68
N SER A 222 9.72 -3.68 12.44
CA SER A 222 8.59 -2.89 11.92
C SER A 222 7.75 -3.70 10.93
N PRO A 223 6.41 -3.64 11.00
CA PRO A 223 5.54 -4.31 10.02
C PRO A 223 5.62 -3.62 8.66
N ILE A 224 5.42 -4.40 7.62
CA ILE A 224 5.49 -3.93 6.22
C ILE A 224 4.08 -3.80 5.64
N ALA A 225 3.74 -2.63 5.10
CA ALA A 225 2.50 -2.44 4.38
C ALA A 225 2.56 -3.07 2.98
N GLY A 226 1.42 -3.63 2.52
CA GLY A 226 1.28 -4.24 1.21
C GLY A 226 1.48 -5.76 1.23
N PHE A 227 1.63 -6.34 0.06
CA PHE A 227 1.67 -7.79 -0.11
C PHE A 227 3.02 -8.29 -0.56
N PHE A 228 3.37 -9.47 -0.05
CA PHE A 228 4.42 -10.31 -0.58
C PHE A 228 3.81 -11.40 -1.45
N GLU A 229 4.36 -11.62 -2.63
CA GLU A 229 4.07 -12.77 -3.45
C GLU A 229 4.92 -13.95 -2.99
N VAL A 230 4.29 -15.07 -2.68
CA VAL A 230 4.98 -16.29 -2.28
C VAL A 230 5.46 -17.02 -3.52
N LEU A 231 6.77 -17.18 -3.66
CA LEU A 231 7.39 -17.88 -4.78
C LEU A 231 7.73 -19.34 -4.42
N VAL A 232 8.22 -19.56 -3.21
CA VAL A 232 8.46 -20.89 -2.64
C VAL A 232 7.93 -20.87 -1.22
N ASP A 233 7.02 -21.78 -0.90
CA ASP A 233 6.55 -21.98 0.48
C ASP A 233 7.39 -23.07 1.16
N GLY A 234 7.41 -23.12 2.48
CA GLY A 234 8.17 -24.11 3.22
C GLY A 234 8.69 -23.61 4.55
N LYS A 235 9.69 -24.29 5.10
CA LYS A 235 10.35 -23.93 6.36
C LYS A 235 10.98 -22.53 6.28
N MET A 236 11.52 -22.18 5.14
CA MET A 236 12.08 -20.84 4.83
C MET A 236 11.49 -20.37 3.51
N PRO A 237 10.33 -19.72 3.56
CA PRO A 237 9.67 -19.24 2.34
C PRO A 237 10.48 -18.17 1.61
N LEU A 238 10.49 -18.26 0.26
CA LEU A 238 10.97 -17.21 -0.61
C LEU A 238 9.79 -16.37 -1.07
N VAL A 239 9.85 -15.07 -0.82
CA VAL A 239 8.78 -14.14 -1.21
C VAL A 239 9.34 -12.96 -2.00
N ARG A 240 8.48 -12.38 -2.84
CA ARG A 240 8.80 -11.23 -3.66
C ARG A 240 7.88 -10.06 -3.33
N ARG A 241 8.45 -8.87 -3.20
CA ARG A 241 7.70 -7.62 -3.09
C ARG A 241 7.89 -6.79 -4.35
N THR A 242 6.79 -6.29 -4.90
CA THR A 242 6.84 -5.28 -5.96
C THR A 242 6.75 -3.90 -5.34
N ILE A 243 7.74 -3.07 -5.60
CA ILE A 243 7.79 -1.68 -5.14
C ILE A 243 7.61 -0.78 -6.36
N ALA A 244 6.68 0.17 -6.26
CA ALA A 244 6.46 1.19 -7.28
C ALA A 244 7.02 2.54 -6.80
N SER A 245 7.69 3.25 -7.69
CA SER A 245 8.21 4.60 -7.44
C SER A 245 8.03 5.48 -8.67
N ILE A 246 8.01 6.79 -8.47
CA ILE A 246 8.01 7.74 -9.57
C ILE A 246 9.45 8.10 -9.90
N LYS A 247 9.86 7.85 -11.13
CA LYS A 247 11.08 8.40 -11.70
C LYS A 247 10.72 9.76 -12.29
N GLU A 248 11.25 10.82 -11.69
CA GLU A 248 11.02 12.18 -12.17
C GLU A 248 11.65 12.42 -13.53
N SER A 249 11.02 13.29 -14.30
CA SER A 249 11.55 13.74 -15.59
C SER A 249 12.91 14.38 -15.42
N ASN A 250 13.83 14.09 -16.35
CA ASN A 250 15.15 14.68 -16.39
C ASN A 250 15.37 15.55 -17.64
N TYR A 251 14.28 16.04 -18.23
CA TYR A 251 14.31 16.83 -19.46
C TYR A 251 15.04 18.15 -19.27
N ASN A 252 16.07 18.36 -20.07
CA ASN A 252 16.77 19.63 -20.18
C ASN A 252 16.23 20.38 -21.41
N GLN A 253 15.44 21.42 -21.17
CA GLN A 253 14.80 22.20 -22.23
C GLN A 253 15.81 22.92 -23.13
N ALA A 254 16.93 23.38 -22.60
CA ALA A 254 17.96 24.09 -23.38
C ALA A 254 18.70 23.17 -24.36
N LEU A 255 18.91 21.91 -23.97
CA LEU A 255 19.60 20.91 -24.78
C LEU A 255 18.63 20.00 -25.57
N MET A 256 17.32 20.11 -25.32
CA MET A 256 16.28 19.24 -25.89
C MET A 256 16.54 17.74 -25.67
N VAL A 257 17.19 17.37 -24.56
CA VAL A 257 17.51 15.98 -24.23
C VAL A 257 16.87 15.56 -22.91
N GLY A 258 16.63 14.25 -22.75
CA GLY A 258 16.05 13.65 -21.55
C GLY A 258 14.57 13.27 -21.74
N GLU A 259 14.02 12.66 -20.68
CA GLU A 259 12.61 12.27 -20.61
C GLU A 259 11.76 13.44 -20.11
N ARG A 260 10.70 13.83 -20.84
CA ARG A 260 9.84 14.98 -20.50
C ARG A 260 8.87 14.69 -19.37
N ASP A 261 8.38 13.44 -19.31
CA ASP A 261 7.33 13.01 -18.40
C ASP A 261 7.90 12.24 -17.22
N ASP A 262 7.21 12.34 -16.09
CA ASP A 262 7.46 11.46 -14.96
C ASP A 262 6.97 10.05 -15.28
N ARG A 263 7.65 9.01 -14.78
CA ARG A 263 7.30 7.62 -15.07
C ARG A 263 7.18 6.80 -13.80
N VAL A 264 6.13 5.99 -13.72
CA VAL A 264 6.02 4.95 -12.70
C VAL A 264 6.96 3.80 -13.05
N VAL A 265 7.91 3.51 -12.16
CA VAL A 265 8.85 2.41 -12.28
C VAL A 265 8.54 1.38 -11.20
N LYS A 266 8.44 0.10 -11.61
CA LYS A 266 8.24 -1.02 -10.70
C LYS A 266 9.53 -1.82 -10.62
N ARG A 267 9.92 -2.21 -9.39
CA ARG A 267 11.06 -3.10 -9.15
C ARG A 267 10.65 -4.23 -8.23
N PHE A 268 11.30 -5.37 -8.40
CA PHE A 268 11.14 -6.53 -7.53
C PHE A 268 12.25 -6.57 -6.48
N VAL A 269 11.85 -6.86 -5.25
CA VAL A 269 12.78 -7.12 -4.15
C VAL A 269 12.43 -8.49 -3.57
N TYR A 270 13.43 -9.31 -3.35
CA TYR A 270 13.28 -10.67 -2.88
C TYR A 270 13.65 -10.76 -1.41
N TYR A 271 12.87 -11.53 -0.66
CA TYR A 271 13.04 -11.73 0.77
C TYR A 271 12.89 -13.22 1.09
N TYR A 272 13.47 -13.63 2.19
CA TYR A 272 13.12 -14.88 2.84
C TYR A 272 12.46 -14.60 4.18
N ILE A 273 11.67 -15.58 4.66
CA ILE A 273 10.95 -15.46 5.92
C ILE A 273 11.54 -16.43 6.94
N GLU A 274 11.89 -15.90 8.11
CA GLU A 274 12.32 -16.68 9.25
C GLU A 274 11.42 -16.35 10.47
N GLY A 275 10.52 -17.28 10.77
CA GLY A 275 9.46 -17.04 11.75
C GLY A 275 8.54 -15.90 11.32
N LYS A 276 8.56 -14.78 12.04
CA LYS A 276 7.83 -13.56 11.69
C LYS A 276 8.71 -12.49 11.03
N ASN A 277 10.00 -12.73 10.90
CA ASN A 277 10.90 -11.77 10.29
C ASN A 277 10.99 -11.99 8.80
N VAL A 278 10.91 -10.91 8.04
CA VAL A 278 11.16 -10.88 6.61
C VAL A 278 12.50 -10.18 6.38
N ILE A 279 13.40 -10.85 5.66
CA ILE A 279 14.78 -10.41 5.51
C ILE A 279 15.10 -10.32 4.03
N GLU A 280 15.58 -9.15 3.59
CA GLU A 280 15.94 -8.94 2.18
C GLU A 280 17.11 -9.84 1.77
N ILE A 281 16.99 -10.50 0.62
CA ILE A 281 18.05 -11.33 0.08
C ILE A 281 19.20 -10.42 -0.39
N PRO A 282 20.40 -10.61 0.13
CA PRO A 282 21.52 -9.77 -0.22
C PRO A 282 21.93 -9.95 -1.69
N SER A 283 22.27 -8.85 -2.37
CA SER A 283 22.75 -8.87 -3.75
C SER A 283 24.12 -9.52 -3.92
N ASN A 284 24.86 -9.69 -2.82
CA ASN A 284 26.18 -10.33 -2.82
C ASN A 284 26.06 -11.85 -2.65
N LYS A 285 26.47 -12.62 -3.66
CA LYS A 285 26.48 -14.09 -3.64
C LYS A 285 27.06 -14.71 -2.35
N LYS A 286 28.18 -14.15 -1.85
CA LYS A 286 28.85 -14.65 -0.64
C LYS A 286 28.01 -14.53 0.63
N LYS A 287 26.97 -13.68 0.62
CA LYS A 287 26.06 -13.48 1.75
C LYS A 287 24.76 -14.29 1.62
N ILE A 288 24.49 -14.92 0.48
CA ILE A 288 23.28 -15.71 0.27
C ILE A 288 23.40 -17.07 0.95
N PHE A 289 24.50 -17.78 0.77
CA PHE A 289 24.65 -19.13 1.32
C PHE A 289 24.60 -19.20 2.85
N PRO A 290 25.18 -18.27 3.61
CA PRO A 290 25.06 -18.24 5.07
C PRO A 290 23.61 -18.19 5.60
N ILE A 291 22.64 -17.77 4.77
CA ILE A 291 21.20 -17.77 5.11
C ILE A 291 20.72 -19.19 5.49
N PHE A 292 21.28 -20.22 4.86
CA PHE A 292 20.88 -21.62 5.03
C PHE A 292 21.50 -22.30 6.25
N GLY A 293 22.28 -21.57 7.07
CA GLY A 293 22.84 -22.11 8.32
C GLY A 293 23.64 -23.41 8.10
N ASP A 294 23.24 -24.46 8.81
CA ASP A 294 23.93 -25.76 8.75
C ASP A 294 23.89 -26.41 7.33
N SER A 295 22.92 -26.05 6.51
CA SER A 295 22.80 -26.54 5.12
C SER A 295 23.64 -25.73 4.11
N GLN A 296 24.45 -24.76 4.56
CA GLN A 296 25.21 -23.88 3.66
C GLN A 296 26.05 -24.65 2.64
N THR A 297 26.84 -25.63 3.11
CA THR A 297 27.75 -26.40 2.25
C THR A 297 26.98 -27.23 1.19
N GLU A 298 25.84 -27.78 1.58
CA GLU A 298 24.95 -28.52 0.67
C GLU A 298 24.36 -27.58 -0.40
N MET A 299 23.91 -26.40 -0.01
CA MET A 299 23.35 -25.41 -0.93
C MET A 299 24.40 -24.82 -1.88
N GLU A 300 25.65 -24.64 -1.41
CA GLU A 300 26.77 -24.27 -2.27
C GLU A 300 27.04 -25.34 -3.32
N ALA A 301 27.13 -26.62 -2.91
CA ALA A 301 27.35 -27.73 -3.82
C ALA A 301 26.22 -27.89 -4.84
N PHE A 302 24.97 -27.71 -4.41
CA PHE A 302 23.80 -27.74 -5.30
C PHE A 302 23.85 -26.61 -6.33
N ALA A 303 24.19 -25.38 -5.91
CA ALA A 303 24.30 -24.23 -6.79
C ALA A 303 25.40 -24.42 -7.85
N ASP A 304 26.54 -24.95 -7.45
CA ASP A 304 27.67 -25.24 -8.34
C ASP A 304 27.35 -26.37 -9.33
N ALA A 305 26.71 -27.44 -8.85
CA ALA A 305 26.33 -28.59 -9.70
C ALA A 305 25.30 -28.23 -10.77
N ASN A 306 24.49 -27.18 -10.54
CA ASN A 306 23.44 -26.72 -11.45
C ASN A 306 23.79 -25.40 -12.15
N ASP A 307 25.02 -24.91 -12.05
CA ASP A 307 25.50 -23.65 -12.65
C ASP A 307 24.58 -22.44 -12.31
N LEU A 308 24.08 -22.36 -11.06
CA LEU A 308 23.11 -21.35 -10.69
C LEU A 308 23.72 -19.92 -10.67
N ASN A 309 23.14 -19.04 -11.44
CA ASN A 309 23.44 -17.61 -11.37
C ASN A 309 22.56 -16.90 -10.35
N LEU A 310 23.02 -16.76 -9.09
CA LEU A 310 22.22 -16.19 -8.00
C LEU A 310 21.81 -14.71 -8.18
N LYS A 311 22.20 -14.07 -9.29
CA LYS A 311 21.64 -12.78 -9.70
C LYS A 311 20.30 -12.92 -10.43
N GLU A 312 19.98 -14.12 -10.88
CA GLU A 312 18.75 -14.41 -11.57
C GLU A 312 17.69 -14.95 -10.61
N PRO A 313 16.45 -14.45 -10.69
CA PRO A 313 15.36 -14.90 -9.81
C PRO A 313 15.07 -16.41 -9.90
N SER A 314 15.22 -17.00 -11.08
CA SER A 314 15.05 -18.44 -11.31
C SER A 314 16.03 -19.28 -10.47
N SER A 315 17.26 -18.81 -10.32
CA SER A 315 18.28 -19.49 -9.50
C SER A 315 17.95 -19.42 -8.00
N LEU A 316 17.42 -18.28 -7.53
CA LEU A 316 16.93 -18.17 -6.15
C LEU A 316 15.76 -19.11 -5.92
N PHE A 317 14.82 -19.17 -6.87
CA PHE A 317 13.70 -20.10 -6.80
C PHE A 317 14.19 -21.56 -6.66
N SER A 318 15.11 -22.01 -7.52
CA SER A 318 15.67 -23.36 -7.48
C SER A 318 16.38 -23.65 -6.15
N LEU A 319 17.18 -22.70 -5.66
CA LEU A 319 17.93 -22.86 -4.41
C LEU A 319 17.00 -23.00 -3.19
N PHE A 320 15.98 -22.15 -3.08
CA PHE A 320 15.02 -22.22 -1.98
C PHE A 320 14.10 -23.43 -2.08
N THR A 321 13.75 -23.87 -3.29
CA THR A 321 13.00 -25.11 -3.50
C THR A 321 13.81 -26.31 -3.02
N GLN A 322 15.10 -26.41 -3.39
CA GLN A 322 15.98 -27.47 -2.92
C GLN A 322 16.10 -27.47 -1.39
N TYR A 323 16.32 -26.31 -0.78
CA TYR A 323 16.41 -26.22 0.68
C TYR A 323 15.14 -26.69 1.36
N ASN A 324 13.97 -26.20 0.92
CA ASN A 324 12.69 -26.54 1.55
C ASN A 324 12.28 -28.01 1.30
N SER A 325 12.75 -28.66 0.23
CA SER A 325 12.46 -30.07 -0.04
C SER A 325 13.05 -31.04 1.01
N ASN A 326 14.03 -30.58 1.76
CA ASN A 326 14.66 -31.36 2.83
C ASN A 326 13.85 -31.34 4.16
N TYR A 327 12.75 -30.60 4.21
CA TYR A 327 11.94 -30.46 5.41
C TYR A 327 10.50 -30.84 5.16
N GLU A 328 9.94 -31.64 6.06
CA GLU A 328 8.52 -32.03 6.07
C GLU A 328 7.80 -31.36 7.26
N GLY A 329 6.48 -31.18 7.15
CA GLY A 329 5.64 -30.76 8.28
C GLY A 329 5.82 -29.30 8.72
N PHE A 330 6.02 -28.38 7.78
CA PHE A 330 6.05 -26.94 8.05
C PHE A 330 4.63 -26.33 8.01
N ASP A 331 4.44 -25.22 8.73
CA ASP A 331 3.22 -24.42 8.63
C ASP A 331 3.24 -23.58 7.34
N ALA A 332 2.36 -23.92 6.40
CA ALA A 332 2.24 -23.17 5.14
C ALA A 332 1.75 -21.74 5.39
N LEU A 333 2.26 -20.77 4.62
CA LEU A 333 1.82 -19.38 4.70
C LEU A 333 0.36 -19.17 4.27
N LEU A 334 -0.18 -20.09 3.46
CA LEU A 334 -1.51 -20.01 2.86
C LEU A 334 -2.38 -21.28 3.09
N PRO A 335 -2.39 -21.91 4.27
CA PRO A 335 -3.05 -23.20 4.43
C PRO A 335 -4.54 -23.14 4.11
N LYS A 336 -5.25 -22.09 4.55
CA LYS A 336 -6.70 -21.98 4.37
C LYS A 336 -7.13 -21.72 2.92
N LEU A 337 -6.30 -21.05 2.13
CA LEU A 337 -6.60 -20.81 0.70
C LEU A 337 -6.27 -22.02 -0.16
N ILE A 338 -5.29 -22.83 0.24
CA ILE A 338 -4.89 -24.04 -0.49
C ILE A 338 -5.86 -25.19 -0.23
N GLU A 339 -6.33 -25.38 1.00
CA GLU A 339 -7.25 -26.45 1.37
C GLU A 339 -8.63 -26.34 0.71
N ASN A 340 -9.07 -25.13 0.35
CA ASN A 340 -10.37 -24.87 -0.26
C ASN A 340 -10.34 -24.77 -1.81
N GLN A 341 -9.22 -25.06 -2.46
CA GLN A 341 -9.17 -25.16 -3.93
C GLN A 341 -9.67 -26.54 -4.36
N PRO A 342 -10.74 -26.63 -5.20
CA PRO A 342 -11.26 -27.90 -5.70
C PRO A 342 -10.29 -28.61 -6.64
#